data_dfb758904c40b0495b5a4a50f5889ae4
#
_entry.id   dfb758904c40b0495b5a4a50f5889ae4
#
_cell.length_a   1.000
_cell.length_b   1.000
_cell.length_c   1.000
_cell.angle_alpha   90.00
_cell.angle_beta   90.00
_cell.angle_gamma   90.00
#
_symmetry.space_group_name_H-M   'P 1'
#
loop_
_entity.id
_entity.type
_entity.pdbx_description
1 polymer ?
#
loop_
_entity_poly.entity_id
_entity_poly.type
_entity_poly.pdbx_seq_one_letter_code
_entity_poly.pdbx_strand_id
1 'polypeptide(L)'
;HAFAQGTVTIYLPGEQQTLSVGPVENVVQLVTQPQLRDRLWWPGALLTDSAAKAKALKDYQHVMAQLASWEAEADDDVAATIKSVRQQLLNLNITGRLPVKLDPDFVRVDENSNPPLVGDYTLYTVQRPVTITLLGAVSGAGQLPWQAGRSVTDYLQDHPRLAGADKNNVMVITPEGETVVAPV
;
A
#
# COMPACT_ATOMS: atom_id res chain seq x y z
N HIS A 1 30.45 5.32 -22.37
CA HIS A 1 29.09 4.77 -22.24
C HIS A 1 28.41 5.40 -21.05
N ALA A 2 27.37 6.19 -21.27
CA ALA A 2 26.50 6.69 -20.21
C ALA A 2 25.71 5.51 -19.64
N PHE A 3 25.91 5.17 -18.38
CA PHE A 3 25.05 4.22 -17.68
C PHE A 3 23.69 4.87 -17.47
N ALA A 4 22.61 4.13 -17.76
CA ALA A 4 21.26 4.55 -17.43
C ALA A 4 21.14 4.69 -15.91
N GLN A 5 20.66 5.84 -15.43
CA GLN A 5 20.56 6.20 -14.02
C GLN A 5 19.16 6.68 -13.69
N GLY A 6 18.75 6.51 -12.44
CA GLY A 6 17.48 6.95 -11.93
C GLY A 6 17.57 8.26 -11.14
N THR A 7 16.49 9.01 -11.18
CA THR A 7 16.23 10.16 -10.29
C THR A 7 15.02 9.85 -9.43
N VAL A 8 15.06 10.18 -8.16
CA VAL A 8 13.99 9.88 -7.22
C VAL A 8 13.53 11.14 -6.51
N THR A 9 12.24 11.44 -6.63
CA THR A 9 11.57 12.46 -5.83
C THR A 9 11.01 11.80 -4.58
N ILE A 10 11.35 12.33 -3.39
CA ILE A 10 11.03 11.73 -2.11
C ILE A 10 10.09 12.64 -1.33
N TYR A 11 8.95 12.08 -0.93
CA TYR A 11 8.00 12.73 -0.01
C TYR A 11 8.28 12.24 1.40
N LEU A 12 8.80 13.13 2.25
CA LEU A 12 9.12 12.83 3.65
C LEU A 12 7.92 13.11 4.57
N PRO A 13 7.75 12.33 5.65
CA PRO A 13 6.62 12.51 6.56
C PRO A 13 6.65 13.90 7.21
N GLY A 14 5.51 14.61 7.15
CA GLY A 14 5.34 15.91 7.79
C GLY A 14 6.08 17.07 7.13
N GLU A 15 6.77 16.84 6.02
CA GLU A 15 7.46 17.90 5.26
C GLU A 15 6.62 18.33 4.05
N GLN A 16 6.54 19.65 3.83
CA GLN A 16 5.83 20.20 2.68
C GLN A 16 6.66 20.16 1.40
N GLN A 17 7.98 20.15 1.53
CA GLN A 17 8.89 20.10 0.40
C GLN A 17 9.36 18.69 0.13
N THR A 18 9.51 18.37 -1.15
CA THR A 18 10.09 17.10 -1.59
C THR A 18 11.61 17.18 -1.57
N LEU A 19 12.24 16.03 -1.36
CA LEU A 19 13.68 15.84 -1.52
C LEU A 19 13.93 15.16 -2.88
N SER A 20 14.88 15.67 -3.65
CA SER A 20 15.30 15.03 -4.90
C SER A 20 16.65 14.38 -4.71
N VAL A 21 16.75 13.11 -5.10
CA VAL A 21 17.97 12.30 -5.04
C VAL A 21 18.27 11.77 -6.42
N GLY A 22 19.51 11.88 -6.84
CA GLY A 22 19.98 11.36 -8.11
C GLY A 22 21.21 12.09 -8.63
N PRO A 23 21.91 11.47 -9.60
CA PRO A 23 21.57 10.16 -10.18
C PRO A 23 21.93 8.99 -9.27
N VAL A 24 21.10 7.95 -9.27
CA VAL A 24 21.31 6.67 -8.58
C VAL A 24 21.22 5.51 -9.57
N GLU A 25 22.03 4.50 -9.39
CA GLU A 25 22.09 3.36 -10.31
C GLU A 25 21.15 2.22 -9.93
N ASN A 26 20.87 2.07 -8.64
CA ASN A 26 20.11 0.94 -8.12
C ASN A 26 19.45 1.27 -6.77
N VAL A 27 18.67 0.31 -6.27
CA VAL A 27 17.93 0.46 -5.01
C VAL A 27 18.87 0.64 -3.81
N VAL A 28 19.99 -0.07 -3.74
CA VAL A 28 20.96 0.09 -2.63
C VAL A 28 21.47 1.52 -2.56
N GLN A 29 21.84 2.12 -3.68
CA GLN A 29 22.28 3.52 -3.70
C GLN A 29 21.18 4.48 -3.24
N LEU A 30 19.91 4.22 -3.57
CA LEU A 30 18.81 5.02 -3.11
C LEU A 30 18.63 4.93 -1.61
N VAL A 31 18.46 3.71 -1.07
CA VAL A 31 18.08 3.52 0.34
C VAL A 31 19.22 3.81 1.32
N THR A 32 20.45 3.86 0.83
CA THR A 32 21.64 4.21 1.65
C THR A 32 22.03 5.68 1.56
N GLN A 33 21.20 6.52 0.93
CA GLN A 33 21.46 7.97 0.89
C GLN A 33 21.53 8.56 2.30
N PRO A 34 22.58 9.37 2.61
CA PRO A 34 22.70 9.98 3.94
C PRO A 34 21.50 10.83 4.34
N GLN A 35 20.84 11.46 3.38
CA GLN A 35 19.65 12.30 3.61
C GLN A 35 18.45 11.51 4.15
N LEU A 36 18.43 10.18 3.96
CA LEU A 36 17.33 9.31 4.39
C LEU A 36 17.63 8.57 5.70
N ARG A 37 18.88 8.68 6.21
CA ARG A 37 19.30 7.96 7.41
C ARG A 37 18.44 8.39 8.61
N ASP A 38 17.88 7.39 9.32
CA ASP A 38 17.11 7.54 10.55
C ASP A 38 15.87 8.46 10.44
N ARG A 39 15.40 8.72 9.22
CA ARG A 39 14.26 9.59 8.96
C ARG A 39 13.00 8.84 8.54
N LEU A 40 13.12 7.57 8.16
CA LEU A 40 12.06 6.79 7.53
C LEU A 40 11.71 5.54 8.33
N TRP A 41 10.43 5.22 8.30
CA TRP A 41 9.95 3.90 8.66
C TRP A 41 9.87 3.05 7.37
N TRP A 42 10.90 2.23 7.13
CA TRP A 42 11.07 1.50 5.88
C TRP A 42 9.93 0.53 5.55
N PRO A 43 9.29 -0.16 6.51
CA PRO A 43 8.14 -1.02 6.18
C PRO A 43 7.01 -0.31 5.43
N GLY A 44 6.82 0.98 5.66
CA GLY A 44 5.80 1.78 4.99
C GLY A 44 6.28 2.55 3.76
N ALA A 45 7.56 2.47 3.41
CA ALA A 45 8.09 3.13 2.23
C ALA A 45 7.59 2.46 0.94
N LEU A 46 7.27 3.26 -0.06
CA LEU A 46 6.72 2.81 -1.33
C LEU A 46 7.43 3.49 -2.48
N LEU A 47 8.03 2.70 -3.37
CA LEU A 47 8.62 3.19 -4.61
C LEU A 47 7.64 3.00 -5.76
N THR A 48 7.49 4.03 -6.58
CA THR A 48 6.65 3.99 -7.78
C THR A 48 7.29 4.75 -8.94
N ASP A 49 6.79 4.51 -10.13
CA ASP A 49 7.07 5.29 -11.33
C ASP A 49 5.76 5.61 -12.06
N SER A 50 5.84 6.37 -13.16
CA SER A 50 4.66 6.78 -13.90
C SER A 50 3.92 5.59 -14.53
N ALA A 51 4.63 4.56 -14.98
CA ALA A 51 4.03 3.36 -15.57
C ALA A 51 3.27 2.54 -14.51
N ALA A 52 3.88 2.32 -13.35
CA ALA A 52 3.25 1.61 -12.23
C ALA A 52 2.02 2.35 -11.71
N LYS A 53 2.10 3.66 -11.61
CA LYS A 53 0.97 4.51 -11.21
C LYS A 53 -0.18 4.43 -12.22
N ALA A 54 0.12 4.53 -13.50
CA ALA A 54 -0.90 4.43 -14.56
C ALA A 54 -1.59 3.07 -14.55
N LYS A 55 -0.83 1.99 -14.39
CA LYS A 55 -1.37 0.63 -14.25
C LYS A 55 -2.29 0.50 -13.04
N ALA A 56 -1.87 0.99 -11.89
CA ALA A 56 -2.66 0.93 -10.67
C ALA A 56 -3.97 1.72 -10.79
N LEU A 57 -3.95 2.89 -11.42
CA LEU A 57 -5.16 3.68 -11.68
C LEU A 57 -6.12 2.95 -12.62
N LYS A 58 -5.61 2.29 -13.66
CA LYS A 58 -6.41 1.49 -14.58
C LYS A 58 -7.06 0.29 -13.87
N ASP A 59 -6.29 -0.42 -13.05
CA ASP A 59 -6.78 -1.54 -12.26
C ASP A 59 -7.87 -1.08 -11.26
N TYR A 60 -7.66 0.06 -10.62
CA TYR A 60 -8.64 0.67 -9.72
C TYR A 60 -9.96 1.00 -10.44
N GLN A 61 -9.89 1.64 -11.60
CA GLN A 61 -11.06 1.97 -12.40
C GLN A 61 -11.83 0.71 -12.82
N HIS A 62 -11.12 -0.35 -13.18
CA HIS A 62 -11.71 -1.64 -13.53
C HIS A 62 -12.44 -2.27 -12.34
N VAL A 63 -11.84 -2.27 -11.15
CA VAL A 63 -12.46 -2.77 -9.91
C VAL A 63 -13.72 -1.97 -9.57
N MET A 64 -13.66 -0.65 -9.66
CA MET A 64 -14.81 0.20 -9.36
C MET A 64 -15.96 -0.04 -10.33
N ALA A 65 -15.70 -0.22 -11.62
CA ALA A 65 -16.69 -0.57 -12.63
C ALA A 65 -17.31 -1.94 -12.37
N GLN A 66 -16.51 -2.93 -12.01
CA GLN A 66 -16.98 -4.26 -11.69
C GLN A 66 -17.88 -4.28 -10.45
N LEU A 67 -17.49 -3.57 -9.39
CA LEU A 67 -18.33 -3.42 -8.20
C LEU A 67 -19.65 -2.73 -8.51
N ALA A 68 -19.65 -1.71 -9.36
CA ALA A 68 -20.88 -1.04 -9.79
C ALA A 68 -21.82 -1.98 -10.56
N SER A 69 -21.26 -2.85 -11.40
CA SER A 69 -22.03 -3.88 -12.13
C SER A 69 -22.65 -4.90 -11.17
N TRP A 70 -21.88 -5.39 -10.22
CA TRP A 70 -22.38 -6.34 -9.22
C TRP A 70 -23.46 -5.72 -8.32
N GLU A 71 -23.27 -4.46 -7.93
CA GLU A 71 -24.28 -3.72 -7.13
C GLU A 71 -25.63 -3.65 -7.86
N ALA A 72 -25.62 -3.40 -9.17
CA ALA A 72 -26.82 -3.31 -9.98
C ALA A 72 -27.58 -4.63 -10.10
N GLU A 73 -26.90 -5.76 -9.98
CA GLU A 73 -27.48 -7.11 -10.12
C GLU A 73 -27.77 -7.80 -8.79
N ALA A 74 -27.28 -7.25 -7.67
CA ALA A 74 -27.40 -7.88 -6.36
C ALA A 74 -28.75 -7.60 -5.69
N ASP A 75 -29.11 -8.46 -4.73
CA ASP A 75 -30.22 -8.19 -3.82
C ASP A 75 -29.93 -6.95 -2.97
N ASP A 76 -30.99 -6.30 -2.44
CA ASP A 76 -30.88 -4.99 -1.80
C ASP A 76 -29.85 -4.93 -0.66
N ASP A 77 -29.76 -5.94 0.18
CA ASP A 77 -28.83 -5.99 1.31
C ASP A 77 -27.38 -6.17 0.84
N VAL A 78 -27.14 -7.02 -0.15
CA VAL A 78 -25.80 -7.21 -0.77
C VAL A 78 -25.42 -5.96 -1.57
N ALA A 79 -26.36 -5.36 -2.30
CA ALA A 79 -26.13 -4.11 -3.01
C ALA A 79 -25.70 -2.98 -2.06
N ALA A 80 -26.30 -2.88 -0.89
CA ALA A 80 -25.91 -1.92 0.14
C ALA A 80 -24.48 -2.16 0.65
N THR A 81 -24.08 -3.43 0.81
CA THR A 81 -22.70 -3.80 1.16
C THR A 81 -21.72 -3.37 0.08
N ILE A 82 -22.02 -3.66 -1.20
CA ILE A 82 -21.14 -3.28 -2.32
C ILE A 82 -21.01 -1.76 -2.42
N LYS A 83 -22.09 -1.04 -2.23
CA LYS A 83 -22.07 0.43 -2.19
C LYS A 83 -21.15 0.96 -1.08
N SER A 84 -21.23 0.37 0.10
CA SER A 84 -20.34 0.71 1.23
C SER A 84 -18.86 0.48 0.88
N VAL A 85 -18.52 -0.67 0.28
CA VAL A 85 -17.16 -0.98 -0.15
C VAL A 85 -16.67 0.01 -1.21
N ARG A 86 -17.49 0.33 -2.19
CA ARG A 86 -17.15 1.35 -3.19
C ARG A 86 -16.85 2.71 -2.57
N GLN A 87 -17.65 3.13 -1.59
CA GLN A 87 -17.41 4.38 -0.86
C GLN A 87 -16.09 4.38 -0.09
N GLN A 88 -15.73 3.25 0.51
CA GLN A 88 -14.43 3.08 1.17
C GLN A 88 -13.28 3.22 0.16
N LEU A 89 -13.40 2.62 -1.03
CA LEU A 89 -12.38 2.66 -2.07
C LEU A 89 -12.21 4.04 -2.70
N LEU A 90 -13.23 4.88 -2.70
CA LEU A 90 -13.13 6.27 -3.19
C LEU A 90 -12.15 7.12 -2.40
N ASN A 91 -11.87 6.77 -1.15
CA ASN A 91 -10.97 7.50 -0.27
C ASN A 91 -9.52 7.01 -0.37
N LEU A 92 -9.23 5.98 -1.17
CA LEU A 92 -7.88 5.48 -1.35
C LEU A 92 -7.05 6.40 -2.24
N ASN A 93 -5.80 6.62 -1.82
CA ASN A 93 -4.80 7.27 -2.66
C ASN A 93 -4.06 6.20 -3.47
N ILE A 94 -4.27 6.18 -4.78
CA ILE A 94 -3.70 5.17 -5.66
C ILE A 94 -2.31 5.62 -6.10
N THR A 95 -1.29 4.95 -5.61
CA THR A 95 0.12 5.30 -5.84
C THR A 95 0.85 4.36 -6.80
N GLY A 96 0.50 3.08 -6.83
CA GLY A 96 1.11 2.10 -7.72
C GLY A 96 2.48 1.62 -7.23
N ARG A 97 2.49 0.70 -6.26
CA ARG A 97 3.73 0.15 -5.70
C ARG A 97 4.50 -0.70 -6.70
N LEU A 98 5.79 -0.42 -6.89
CA LEU A 98 6.72 -1.35 -7.52
C LEU A 98 7.05 -2.50 -6.54
N PRO A 99 7.18 -3.75 -7.04
CA PRO A 99 7.45 -4.91 -6.19
C PRO A 99 8.95 -5.01 -5.82
N VAL A 100 9.47 -4.01 -5.15
CA VAL A 100 10.88 -3.95 -4.70
C VAL A 100 10.94 -3.85 -3.19
N LYS A 101 11.95 -4.47 -2.59
CA LYS A 101 12.25 -4.33 -1.18
C LYS A 101 13.12 -3.11 -0.96
N LEU A 102 12.79 -2.31 0.05
CA LEU A 102 13.43 -1.02 0.31
C LEU A 102 14.19 -0.96 1.63
N ASP A 103 14.01 -1.93 2.53
CA ASP A 103 14.75 -1.96 3.79
C ASP A 103 16.26 -2.04 3.51
N PRO A 104 17.05 -1.05 3.95
CA PRO A 104 18.50 -1.03 3.68
C PRO A 104 19.24 -2.26 4.19
N ASP A 105 18.83 -2.79 5.33
CA ASP A 105 19.48 -3.95 5.93
C ASP A 105 19.23 -5.22 5.12
N PHE A 106 18.05 -5.36 4.54
CA PHE A 106 17.71 -6.47 3.66
C PHE A 106 18.41 -6.34 2.29
N VAL A 107 18.32 -5.18 1.66
CA VAL A 107 18.83 -4.95 0.29
C VAL A 107 20.34 -5.10 0.22
N ARG A 108 21.05 -4.74 1.28
CA ARG A 108 22.53 -4.87 1.35
C ARG A 108 23.02 -6.31 1.34
N VAL A 109 22.24 -7.25 1.89
CA VAL A 109 22.66 -8.66 2.03
C VAL A 109 22.10 -9.56 0.94
N ASP A 110 21.10 -9.11 0.20
CA ASP A 110 20.48 -9.86 -0.90
C ASP A 110 20.72 -9.16 -2.24
N GLU A 111 21.74 -9.60 -2.96
CA GLU A 111 22.10 -9.05 -4.28
C GLU A 111 20.97 -9.15 -5.30
N ASN A 112 20.09 -10.14 -5.17
CA ASN A 112 18.94 -10.32 -6.06
C ASN A 112 17.82 -9.29 -5.80
N SER A 113 17.87 -8.59 -4.66
CA SER A 113 16.91 -7.56 -4.28
C SER A 113 17.39 -6.14 -4.55
N ASN A 114 18.42 -6.00 -5.40
CA ASN A 114 19.00 -4.71 -5.76
C ASN A 114 18.78 -4.40 -7.27
N PRO A 115 17.54 -4.19 -7.72
CA PRO A 115 17.29 -3.89 -9.12
C PRO A 115 17.88 -2.54 -9.52
N PRO A 116 18.26 -2.38 -10.81
CA PRO A 116 18.70 -1.09 -11.35
C PRO A 116 17.52 -0.10 -11.38
N LEU A 117 17.83 1.17 -11.21
CA LEU A 117 16.89 2.27 -11.33
C LEU A 117 17.23 3.08 -12.60
N VAL A 118 16.26 3.22 -13.49
CA VAL A 118 16.39 3.92 -14.75
C VAL A 118 15.19 4.83 -14.96
N GLY A 119 15.41 6.12 -15.12
CA GLY A 119 14.35 7.10 -15.30
C GLY A 119 13.89 7.74 -13.99
N ASP A 120 12.66 8.21 -13.97
CA ASP A 120 12.11 9.00 -12.86
C ASP A 120 11.24 8.13 -11.95
N TYR A 121 11.53 8.19 -10.66
CA TYR A 121 10.79 7.48 -9.62
C TYR A 121 10.28 8.44 -8.55
N THR A 122 9.30 7.97 -7.80
CA THR A 122 8.82 8.63 -6.60
C THR A 122 8.88 7.68 -5.42
N LEU A 123 9.44 8.12 -4.31
CA LEU A 123 9.45 7.40 -3.05
C LEU A 123 8.50 8.10 -2.07
N TYR A 124 7.41 7.42 -1.73
CA TYR A 124 6.51 7.85 -0.67
C TYR A 124 6.94 7.23 0.65
N THR A 125 6.98 8.03 1.68
CA THR A 125 7.36 7.60 3.02
C THR A 125 6.32 8.03 4.03
N VAL A 126 6.21 7.26 5.10
CA VAL A 126 5.29 7.52 6.21
C VAL A 126 6.01 7.34 7.52
N GLN A 127 5.51 7.98 8.57
CA GLN A 127 5.89 7.63 9.93
C GLN A 127 5.25 6.29 10.31
N ARG A 128 5.86 5.58 11.27
CA ARG A 128 5.25 4.36 11.79
C ARG A 128 3.82 4.66 12.27
N PRO A 129 2.80 4.02 11.67
CA PRO A 129 1.42 4.31 12.03
C PRO A 129 1.07 3.74 13.42
N VAL A 130 0.10 4.35 14.06
CA VAL A 130 -0.49 3.89 15.32
C VAL A 130 -1.87 3.27 15.11
N THR A 131 -2.28 3.12 13.86
CA THR A 131 -3.58 2.56 13.46
C THR A 131 -3.41 1.44 12.47
N ILE A 132 -4.42 0.59 12.38
CA ILE A 132 -4.66 -0.32 11.26
C ILE A 132 -5.87 0.18 10.49
N THR A 133 -5.99 -0.23 9.24
CA THR A 133 -7.15 0.08 8.41
C THR A 133 -7.99 -1.18 8.21
N LEU A 134 -9.27 -1.11 8.56
CA LEU A 134 -10.24 -2.15 8.29
C LEU A 134 -11.07 -1.75 7.07
N LEU A 135 -11.02 -2.58 6.03
CA LEU A 135 -11.73 -2.36 4.77
C LEU A 135 -12.59 -3.57 4.41
N GLY A 136 -13.65 -3.31 3.68
CA GLY A 136 -14.45 -4.35 3.05
C GLY A 136 -15.87 -4.46 3.59
N ALA A 137 -16.43 -5.65 3.52
CA ALA A 137 -17.82 -5.96 3.88
C ALA A 137 -17.97 -6.17 5.39
N VAL A 138 -17.68 -5.14 6.15
CA VAL A 138 -17.75 -5.12 7.61
C VAL A 138 -18.38 -3.84 8.11
N SER A 139 -19.07 -3.92 9.23
CA SER A 139 -19.60 -2.75 9.93
C SER A 139 -18.45 -1.98 10.59
N GLY A 140 -18.47 -0.65 10.50
CA GLY A 140 -17.46 0.20 11.14
C GLY A 140 -16.09 0.16 10.48
N ALA A 141 -16.04 -0.05 9.15
CA ALA A 141 -14.80 0.03 8.38
C ALA A 141 -14.11 1.39 8.56
N GLY A 142 -12.79 1.41 8.57
CA GLY A 142 -11.99 2.62 8.75
C GLY A 142 -10.74 2.38 9.58
N GLN A 143 -10.25 3.43 10.22
CA GLN A 143 -9.05 3.39 11.05
C GLN A 143 -9.38 2.88 12.45
N LEU A 144 -8.62 1.89 12.92
CA LEU A 144 -8.70 1.34 14.26
C LEU A 144 -7.38 1.53 14.98
N PRO A 145 -7.37 1.81 16.30
CA PRO A 145 -6.14 1.88 17.07
C PRO A 145 -5.39 0.54 17.02
N TRP A 146 -4.08 0.59 16.71
CA TRP A 146 -3.25 -0.59 16.80
C TRP A 146 -2.90 -0.90 18.25
N GLN A 147 -2.96 -2.18 18.62
CA GLN A 147 -2.59 -2.67 19.94
C GLN A 147 -1.66 -3.87 19.81
N ALA A 148 -0.52 -3.82 20.47
CA ALA A 148 0.45 -4.93 20.46
C ALA A 148 -0.17 -6.22 20.99
N GLY A 149 0.09 -7.33 20.30
CA GLY A 149 -0.40 -8.66 20.69
C GLY A 149 -1.87 -8.93 20.40
N ARG A 150 -2.59 -7.97 19.82
CA ARG A 150 -3.99 -8.18 19.45
C ARG A 150 -4.08 -8.94 18.13
N SER A 151 -4.87 -10.02 18.12
CA SER A 151 -5.06 -10.86 16.93
C SER A 151 -6.04 -10.23 15.92
N VAL A 152 -6.04 -10.74 14.69
CA VAL A 152 -7.02 -10.35 13.66
C VAL A 152 -8.44 -10.61 14.15
N THR A 153 -8.69 -11.75 14.77
CA THR A 153 -10.02 -12.09 15.32
C THR A 153 -10.46 -11.08 16.40
N ASP A 154 -9.53 -10.62 17.25
CA ASP A 154 -9.84 -9.62 18.28
C ASP A 154 -10.27 -8.28 17.67
N TYR A 155 -9.60 -7.84 16.60
CA TYR A 155 -10.00 -6.62 15.89
C TYR A 155 -11.37 -6.73 15.24
N LEU A 156 -11.78 -7.93 14.83
CA LEU A 156 -13.06 -8.16 14.15
C LEU A 156 -14.25 -8.35 15.09
N GLN A 157 -14.02 -8.54 16.40
CA GLN A 157 -15.10 -8.82 17.36
C GLN A 157 -16.21 -7.79 17.35
N ASP A 158 -15.85 -6.49 17.26
CA ASP A 158 -16.79 -5.37 17.28
C ASP A 158 -17.21 -4.91 15.86
N HIS A 159 -16.85 -5.68 14.84
CA HIS A 159 -17.09 -5.34 13.43
C HIS A 159 -17.79 -6.50 12.71
N PRO A 160 -19.11 -6.65 12.93
CA PRO A 160 -19.88 -7.71 12.26
C PRO A 160 -19.75 -7.63 10.75
N ARG A 161 -19.72 -8.78 10.12
CA ARG A 161 -19.72 -8.88 8.66
C ARG A 161 -21.06 -8.44 8.10
N LEU A 162 -21.01 -7.72 6.98
CA LEU A 162 -22.19 -7.32 6.22
C LEU A 162 -22.62 -8.47 5.28
N ALA A 163 -23.81 -8.31 4.71
CA ALA A 163 -24.37 -9.29 3.76
C ALA A 163 -23.41 -9.52 2.58
N GLY A 164 -23.22 -10.77 2.20
CA GLY A 164 -22.34 -11.15 1.09
C GLY A 164 -20.85 -11.27 1.44
N ALA A 165 -20.45 -10.96 2.66
CA ALA A 165 -19.06 -11.08 3.09
C ALA A 165 -18.60 -12.54 3.20
N ASP A 166 -17.30 -12.75 2.98
CA ASP A 166 -16.67 -14.05 3.31
C ASP A 166 -16.72 -14.24 4.83
N LYS A 167 -17.28 -15.37 5.26
CA LYS A 167 -17.48 -15.66 6.69
C LYS A 167 -16.30 -16.39 7.34
N ASN A 168 -15.38 -16.88 6.54
CA ASN A 168 -14.34 -17.80 7.01
C ASN A 168 -12.94 -17.20 6.95
N ASN A 169 -12.73 -16.19 6.12
CA ASN A 169 -11.39 -15.67 5.88
C ASN A 169 -11.37 -14.14 5.85
N VAL A 170 -10.23 -13.58 6.22
CA VAL A 170 -9.88 -12.19 5.98
C VAL A 170 -8.55 -12.11 5.28
N MET A 171 -8.36 -11.08 4.48
CA MET A 171 -7.09 -10.77 3.86
C MET A 171 -6.34 -9.77 4.72
N VAL A 172 -5.13 -10.11 5.12
CA VAL A 172 -4.22 -9.21 5.84
C VAL A 172 -3.18 -8.70 4.85
N ILE A 173 -3.08 -7.37 4.74
CA ILE A 173 -2.09 -6.71 3.89
C ILE A 173 -1.07 -6.05 4.81
N THR A 174 0.20 -6.43 4.67
CA THR A 174 1.29 -5.84 5.44
C THR A 174 1.65 -4.45 4.88
N PRO A 175 2.35 -3.61 5.65
CA PRO A 175 2.83 -2.32 5.16
C PRO A 175 3.68 -2.42 3.89
N GLU A 176 4.46 -3.48 3.74
CA GLU A 176 5.27 -3.74 2.54
C GLU A 176 4.44 -4.18 1.33
N GLY A 177 3.14 -4.43 1.51
CA GLY A 177 2.23 -4.86 0.44
C GLY A 177 2.11 -6.36 0.27
N GLU A 178 2.64 -7.17 1.18
CA GLU A 178 2.43 -8.62 1.18
C GLU A 178 1.02 -8.94 1.65
N THR A 179 0.44 -9.99 1.07
CA THR A 179 -0.94 -10.40 1.34
C THR A 179 -0.95 -11.80 1.93
N VAL A 180 -1.67 -11.95 3.05
CA VAL A 180 -1.89 -13.24 3.71
C VAL A 180 -3.38 -13.43 3.94
N VAL A 181 -3.91 -14.61 3.61
CA VAL A 181 -5.28 -14.99 3.95
C VAL A 181 -5.27 -15.68 5.32
N ALA A 182 -6.01 -15.11 6.26
CA ALA A 182 -6.11 -15.63 7.62
C ALA A 182 -7.52 -16.20 7.86
N PRO A 183 -7.64 -17.43 8.41
CA PRO A 183 -8.93 -17.94 8.85
C PRO A 183 -9.41 -17.20 10.09
N VAL A 184 -10.72 -17.02 10.20
CA VAL A 184 -11.37 -16.34 11.32
C VAL A 184 -12.65 -17.03 11.76
#